data_e26da648665a3dfcceaa4e133f5afda1
#
_entry.id   e26da648665a3dfcceaa4e133f5afda1
#
_cell.length_a   1.000
_cell.length_b   1.000
_cell.length_c   1.000
_cell.angle_alpha   90.00
_cell.angle_beta   90.00
_cell.angle_gamma   90.00
#
_symmetry.space_group_name_H-M   'P 1'
#
loop_
_entity.id
_entity.type
_entity.pdbx_description
1 polymer ?
#
loop_
_entity_poly.entity_id
_entity_poly.type
_entity_poly.pdbx_seq_one_letter_code
_entity_poly.pdbx_strand_id
1 'polypeptide(L)'
;MKTATMADAQAHAIAEYPNESCGLVVVVGRKEQYVPCRNVAADPKNDFEIDGREWAEAEDLGNITMVVHSHPDTGALPTESDRLGCENSGLPWTILAVHADPSTPEVAPAVVNSHAFAPSGYEAPLRSREFIFGKQDCYTLVQDYYKRELGIVLPDFERKDKFWERGEDLYMENFAKAGFVEITQPSEPGDLILMAIRSDIVNHAGIWLAEKDAMLHHPYEHLSERTVYGGYWAENTRVFIRKVK
;
A
#
# COMPACT_ATOMS: atom_id res chain seq x y z
N MET A 1 4.78 23.67 7.06
CA MET A 1 5.98 23.34 7.90
C MET A 1 6.85 24.59 8.05
N LYS A 2 7.34 24.86 9.27
CA LYS A 2 8.23 26.01 9.55
C LYS A 2 9.66 25.72 9.05
N THR A 3 10.43 26.76 8.81
CA THR A 3 11.81 26.63 8.29
C THR A 3 12.72 25.77 9.17
N ALA A 4 12.64 25.92 10.50
CA ALA A 4 13.44 25.12 11.42
C ALA A 4 13.05 23.63 11.36
N THR A 5 11.77 23.34 11.37
CA THR A 5 11.21 21.96 11.25
C THR A 5 11.62 21.31 9.92
N MET A 6 11.63 22.08 8.82
CA MET A 6 12.13 21.64 7.53
C MET A 6 13.62 21.31 7.57
N ALA A 7 14.43 22.15 8.22
CA ALA A 7 15.87 21.93 8.34
C ALA A 7 16.19 20.64 9.12
N ASP A 8 15.42 20.37 10.21
CA ASP A 8 15.58 19.14 10.98
C ASP A 8 15.22 17.90 10.12
N ALA A 9 14.13 17.96 9.33
CA ALA A 9 13.73 16.89 8.43
C ALA A 9 14.77 16.66 7.30
N GLN A 10 15.33 17.74 6.73
CA GLN A 10 16.39 17.65 5.72
C GLN A 10 17.67 17.02 6.29
N ALA A 11 18.06 17.40 7.51
CA ALA A 11 19.24 16.82 8.17
C ALA A 11 19.05 15.31 8.41
N HIS A 12 17.85 14.89 8.83
CA HIS A 12 17.50 13.47 8.99
C HIS A 12 17.54 12.73 7.65
N ALA A 13 16.98 13.31 6.60
CA ALA A 13 16.97 12.70 5.26
C ALA A 13 18.39 12.50 4.70
N ILE A 14 19.30 13.43 4.94
CA ILE A 14 20.72 13.31 4.57
C ILE A 14 21.41 12.21 5.38
N ALA A 15 21.09 12.08 6.68
CA ALA A 15 21.72 11.09 7.57
C ALA A 15 21.29 9.66 7.25
N GLU A 16 20.02 9.44 6.83
CA GLU A 16 19.47 8.12 6.50
C GLU A 16 19.87 7.64 5.09
N TYR A 17 20.36 8.54 4.22
CA TYR A 17 20.76 8.15 2.87
C TYR A 17 21.75 6.97 2.89
N PRO A 18 21.62 5.92 2.09
CA PRO A 18 20.77 5.77 0.89
C PRO A 18 19.39 5.14 1.16
N ASN A 19 18.92 5.13 2.39
CA ASN A 19 17.56 4.69 2.71
C ASN A 19 16.60 5.89 2.70
N GLU A 20 15.31 5.62 2.54
CA GLU A 20 14.27 6.62 2.78
C GLU A 20 14.23 6.95 4.28
N SER A 21 14.35 8.21 4.61
CA SER A 21 14.02 8.70 5.94
C SER A 21 12.51 8.85 6.07
N CYS A 22 11.98 8.69 7.27
CA CYS A 22 10.60 9.00 7.57
C CYS A 22 10.46 9.68 8.93
N GLY A 23 9.43 10.48 9.10
CA GLY A 23 9.17 11.17 10.37
C GLY A 23 7.90 12.00 10.34
N LEU A 24 7.58 12.56 11.48
CA LEU A 24 6.31 13.23 11.75
C LEU A 24 6.53 14.68 12.15
N VAL A 25 5.66 15.57 11.68
CA VAL A 25 5.60 16.94 12.18
C VAL A 25 4.54 17.00 13.26
N VAL A 26 4.96 17.34 14.47
CA VAL A 26 4.11 17.37 15.65
C VAL A 26 4.00 18.79 16.18
N VAL A 27 2.79 19.18 16.56
CA VAL A 27 2.53 20.49 17.22
C VAL A 27 2.26 20.26 18.69
N VAL A 28 3.21 20.72 19.53
CA VAL A 28 3.13 20.67 20.98
C VAL A 28 2.82 22.07 21.49
N GLY A 29 1.58 22.30 21.94
CA GLY A 29 1.12 23.66 22.29
C GLY A 29 1.13 24.60 21.10
N ARG A 30 2.13 25.50 21.01
CA ARG A 30 2.32 26.42 19.88
C ARG A 30 3.59 26.15 19.09
N LYS A 31 4.34 25.14 19.46
CA LYS A 31 5.62 24.80 18.86
C LYS A 31 5.46 23.63 17.89
N GLU A 32 5.82 23.85 16.64
CA GLU A 32 5.97 22.82 15.64
C GLU A 32 7.39 22.23 15.73
N GLN A 33 7.52 20.92 15.66
CA GLN A 33 8.79 20.20 15.67
C GLN A 33 8.73 18.99 14.76
N TYR A 34 9.87 18.59 14.23
CA TYR A 34 10.05 17.33 13.51
C TYR A 34 10.42 16.23 14.51
N VAL A 35 9.79 15.08 14.39
CA VAL A 35 10.09 13.86 15.14
C VAL A 35 10.59 12.84 14.13
N PRO A 36 11.88 12.55 14.08
CA PRO A 36 12.41 11.50 13.21
C PRO A 36 11.90 10.15 13.67
N CYS A 37 11.50 9.29 12.73
CA CYS A 37 11.07 7.93 12.95
C CYS A 37 12.01 6.97 12.22
N ARG A 38 12.12 5.76 12.76
CA ARG A 38 12.86 4.70 12.11
C ARG A 38 12.06 4.14 10.94
N ASN A 39 12.70 3.97 9.81
CA ASN A 39 12.14 3.22 8.69
C ASN A 39 12.25 1.72 8.96
N VAL A 40 11.11 1.02 9.13
CA VAL A 40 11.05 -0.43 9.39
C VAL A 40 10.60 -1.23 8.17
N ALA A 41 10.51 -0.59 6.99
CA ALA A 41 10.17 -1.25 5.74
C ALA A 41 11.19 -2.36 5.40
N ALA A 42 10.71 -3.42 4.72
CA ALA A 42 11.55 -4.52 4.27
C ALA A 42 12.59 -4.09 3.21
N ASP A 43 12.24 -3.10 2.38
CA ASP A 43 13.14 -2.46 1.42
C ASP A 43 13.24 -0.95 1.71
N PRO A 44 14.06 -0.54 2.69
CA PRO A 44 14.12 0.83 3.14
C PRO A 44 14.71 1.83 2.12
N LYS A 45 15.23 1.35 0.99
CA LYS A 45 15.71 2.22 -0.10
C LYS A 45 14.61 2.71 -1.03
N ASN A 46 13.53 1.96 -1.12
CA ASN A 46 12.46 2.19 -2.09
C ASN A 46 11.07 2.33 -1.43
N ASP A 47 10.98 2.16 -0.12
CA ASP A 47 9.72 2.33 0.64
C ASP A 47 10.03 2.71 2.09
N PHE A 48 9.04 3.22 2.78
CA PHE A 48 9.14 3.45 4.22
C PHE A 48 7.90 2.94 4.95
N GLU A 49 8.15 2.55 6.19
CA GLU A 49 7.13 2.20 7.17
C GLU A 49 7.52 2.76 8.53
N ILE A 50 6.61 3.51 9.15
CA ILE A 50 6.79 4.00 10.52
C ILE A 50 6.24 2.96 11.49
N ASP A 51 7.05 2.57 12.48
CA ASP A 51 6.61 1.67 13.56
C ASP A 51 5.41 2.27 14.30
N GLY A 52 4.37 1.49 14.52
CA GLY A 52 3.14 1.94 15.20
C GLY A 52 3.38 2.47 16.62
N ARG A 53 4.44 2.05 17.29
CA ARG A 53 4.82 2.59 18.61
C ARG A 53 5.37 4.01 18.49
N GLU A 54 6.25 4.26 17.50
CA GLU A 54 6.80 5.60 17.26
C GLU A 54 5.71 6.58 16.85
N TRP A 55 4.72 6.09 16.08
CA TRP A 55 3.52 6.87 15.77
C TRP A 55 2.73 7.23 17.04
N ALA A 56 2.43 6.26 17.90
CA ALA A 56 1.72 6.48 19.15
C ALA A 56 2.49 7.42 20.11
N GLU A 57 3.83 7.26 20.20
CA GLU A 57 4.69 8.14 20.97
C GLU A 57 4.63 9.60 20.46
N ALA A 58 4.55 9.78 19.14
CA ALA A 58 4.38 11.11 18.55
C ALA A 58 2.99 11.71 18.83
N GLU A 59 1.93 10.90 18.85
CA GLU A 59 0.59 11.32 19.27
C GLU A 59 0.56 11.75 20.75
N ASP A 60 1.28 11.03 21.61
CA ASP A 60 1.41 11.38 23.04
C ASP A 60 2.17 12.71 23.25
N LEU A 61 3.10 13.07 22.35
CA LEU A 61 3.77 14.36 22.39
C LEU A 61 2.87 15.52 22.01
N GLY A 62 1.96 15.34 21.04
CA GLY A 62 1.09 16.39 20.55
C GLY A 62 0.32 16.01 19.29
N ASN A 63 -0.19 17.02 18.60
CA ASN A 63 -0.98 16.80 17.39
C ASN A 63 -0.06 16.57 16.17
N ILE A 64 -0.12 15.40 15.57
CA ILE A 64 0.56 15.09 14.31
C ILE A 64 -0.15 15.86 13.19
N THR A 65 0.60 16.63 12.41
CA THR A 65 0.05 17.50 11.36
C THR A 65 0.60 17.20 9.96
N MET A 66 1.65 16.39 9.84
CA MET A 66 2.24 16.06 8.56
C MET A 66 3.16 14.84 8.68
N VAL A 67 3.24 14.05 7.63
CA VAL A 67 4.27 13.02 7.41
C VAL A 67 5.34 13.58 6.49
N VAL A 68 6.61 13.29 6.78
CA VAL A 68 7.74 13.66 5.91
C VAL A 68 8.55 12.40 5.64
N HIS A 69 8.91 12.17 4.38
CA HIS A 69 9.84 11.12 4.00
C HIS A 69 10.77 11.58 2.88
N SER A 70 11.77 10.79 2.57
CA SER A 70 12.73 11.12 1.50
C SER A 70 12.75 10.08 0.41
N HIS A 71 13.06 10.51 -0.82
CA HIS A 71 13.34 9.68 -1.98
C HIS A 71 14.83 9.77 -2.34
N PRO A 72 15.64 8.73 -2.10
CA PRO A 72 17.02 8.68 -2.53
C PRO A 72 17.15 8.58 -4.04
N ASP A 73 17.98 9.42 -4.63
CA ASP A 73 18.37 9.43 -6.05
C ASP A 73 17.23 9.50 -7.08
N THR A 74 16.03 9.87 -6.61
CA THR A 74 14.84 10.04 -7.44
C THR A 74 14.18 11.40 -7.18
N GLY A 75 13.11 11.72 -7.92
CA GLY A 75 12.40 13.00 -7.76
C GLY A 75 11.49 13.03 -6.53
N ALA A 76 11.09 14.23 -6.10
CA ALA A 76 10.19 14.45 -4.98
C ALA A 76 8.69 14.25 -5.32
N LEU A 77 8.36 13.82 -6.53
CA LEU A 77 6.94 13.57 -6.87
C LEU A 77 6.44 12.29 -6.20
N PRO A 78 5.19 12.28 -5.69
CA PRO A 78 4.65 11.12 -5.02
C PRO A 78 4.47 9.93 -5.96
N THR A 79 4.90 8.77 -5.52
CA THR A 79 4.58 7.47 -6.10
C THR A 79 3.10 7.12 -5.87
N GLU A 80 2.63 6.00 -6.41
CA GLU A 80 1.29 5.51 -6.11
C GLU A 80 1.17 5.08 -4.64
N SER A 81 2.22 4.46 -4.06
CA SER A 81 2.31 4.12 -2.64
C SER A 81 2.15 5.34 -1.75
N ASP A 82 2.84 6.45 -2.08
CA ASP A 82 2.77 7.70 -1.32
C ASP A 82 1.37 8.31 -1.33
N ARG A 83 0.72 8.31 -2.50
CA ARG A 83 -0.65 8.82 -2.62
C ARG A 83 -1.62 8.03 -1.77
N LEU A 84 -1.55 6.70 -1.81
CA LEU A 84 -2.38 5.83 -0.98
C LEU A 84 -2.08 6.01 0.51
N GLY A 85 -0.81 6.09 0.90
CA GLY A 85 -0.41 6.36 2.28
C GLY A 85 -0.92 7.71 2.79
N CYS A 86 -0.83 8.75 1.95
CA CYS A 86 -1.36 10.07 2.26
C CYS A 86 -2.88 10.06 2.47
N GLU A 87 -3.65 9.43 1.57
CA GLU A 87 -5.10 9.26 1.71
C GLU A 87 -5.46 8.49 2.98
N ASN A 88 -4.76 7.39 3.27
CA ASN A 88 -5.01 6.54 4.43
C ASN A 88 -4.69 7.24 5.75
N SER A 89 -3.62 8.04 5.80
CA SER A 89 -3.26 8.79 7.02
C SER A 89 -4.17 9.99 7.26
N GLY A 90 -4.84 10.49 6.22
CA GLY A 90 -5.63 11.73 6.29
C GLY A 90 -4.79 12.99 6.53
N LEU A 91 -3.46 12.90 6.48
CA LEU A 91 -2.52 13.98 6.77
C LEU A 91 -1.83 14.48 5.50
N PRO A 92 -1.43 15.77 5.43
CA PRO A 92 -0.52 16.25 4.41
C PRO A 92 0.83 15.55 4.50
N TRP A 93 1.47 15.34 3.34
CA TRP A 93 2.79 14.74 3.23
C TRP A 93 3.79 15.68 2.57
N THR A 94 5.06 15.53 2.90
CA THR A 94 6.18 16.20 2.21
C THR A 94 7.25 15.18 1.86
N ILE A 95 7.65 15.15 0.59
CA ILE A 95 8.73 14.32 0.06
C ILE A 95 9.97 15.18 -0.13
N LEU A 96 11.12 14.67 0.29
CA LEU A 96 12.43 15.28 0.12
C LEU A 96 13.26 14.45 -0.87
N ALA A 97 13.59 14.97 -2.04
CA ALA A 97 14.51 14.30 -2.96
C ALA A 97 15.94 14.48 -2.46
N VAL A 98 16.63 13.39 -2.15
CA VAL A 98 18.01 13.38 -1.64
C VAL A 98 18.92 12.73 -2.66
N HIS A 99 19.90 13.45 -3.14
CA HIS A 99 20.84 12.93 -4.15
C HIS A 99 22.27 12.96 -3.65
N ALA A 100 23.03 11.91 -4.00
CA ALA A 100 24.49 11.91 -3.94
C ALA A 100 25.06 12.00 -5.36
N ASP A 101 26.18 12.70 -5.49
CA ASP A 101 26.91 12.70 -6.77
C ASP A 101 27.93 11.53 -6.75
N PRO A 102 27.73 10.49 -7.56
CA PRO A 102 28.64 9.35 -7.60
C PRO A 102 30.05 9.69 -8.09
N SER A 103 30.23 10.85 -8.74
CA SER A 103 31.54 11.33 -9.18
C SER A 103 32.37 12.01 -8.05
N THR A 104 31.68 12.37 -6.95
CA THR A 104 32.30 13.05 -5.78
C THR A 104 31.86 12.34 -4.48
N PRO A 105 32.24 11.07 -4.25
CA PRO A 105 31.75 10.27 -3.13
C PRO A 105 32.14 10.81 -1.73
N GLU A 106 33.07 11.73 -1.69
CA GLU A 106 33.49 12.46 -0.47
C GLU A 106 32.55 13.62 -0.10
N VAL A 107 31.66 14.02 -1.02
CA VAL A 107 30.66 15.06 -0.77
C VAL A 107 29.39 14.39 -0.21
N ALA A 108 28.90 14.88 0.92
CA ALA A 108 27.68 14.39 1.52
C ALA A 108 26.48 14.56 0.57
N PRO A 109 25.50 13.64 0.61
CA PRO A 109 24.25 13.79 -0.14
C PRO A 109 23.54 15.09 0.25
N ALA A 110 22.73 15.61 -0.65
CA ALA A 110 22.00 16.85 -0.42
C ALA A 110 20.53 16.74 -0.83
N VAL A 111 19.67 17.46 -0.11
CA VAL A 111 18.26 17.63 -0.53
C VAL A 111 18.24 18.60 -1.71
N VAL A 112 17.85 18.10 -2.89
CA VAL A 112 17.85 18.87 -4.14
C VAL A 112 16.48 19.46 -4.48
N ASN A 113 15.42 18.87 -3.96
CA ASN A 113 14.04 19.33 -4.18
C ASN A 113 13.12 18.81 -3.07
N SER A 114 11.91 19.39 -2.97
CA SER A 114 10.86 18.90 -2.09
C SER A 114 9.50 19.13 -2.73
N HIS A 115 8.55 18.25 -2.42
CA HIS A 115 7.16 18.34 -2.88
C HIS A 115 6.21 18.08 -1.72
N ALA A 116 5.25 18.99 -1.52
CA ALA A 116 4.19 18.82 -0.51
C ALA A 116 2.86 18.56 -1.20
N PHE A 117 2.10 17.61 -0.67
CA PHE A 117 0.76 17.26 -1.13
C PHE A 117 -0.13 16.88 0.05
N ALA A 118 -1.41 16.71 -0.18
CA ALA A 118 -2.38 16.42 0.85
C ALA A 118 -3.43 15.44 0.30
N PRO A 119 -4.23 14.79 1.17
CA PRO A 119 -5.33 13.96 0.73
C PRO A 119 -6.23 14.71 -0.25
N SER A 120 -6.53 14.07 -1.37
CA SER A 120 -7.28 14.64 -2.50
C SER A 120 -8.52 13.83 -2.85
N GLY A 121 -8.77 12.73 -2.13
CA GLY A 121 -9.75 11.72 -2.50
C GLY A 121 -9.23 10.80 -3.61
N TYR A 122 -7.90 10.65 -3.74
CA TYR A 122 -7.32 9.76 -4.74
C TYR A 122 -7.78 8.32 -4.52
N GLU A 123 -8.32 7.72 -5.55
CA GLU A 123 -8.63 6.30 -5.62
C GLU A 123 -7.89 5.69 -6.81
N ALA A 124 -7.04 4.71 -6.53
CA ALA A 124 -6.32 4.00 -7.59
C ALA A 124 -7.31 3.33 -8.57
N PRO A 125 -7.05 3.35 -9.87
CA PRO A 125 -7.93 2.71 -10.85
C PRO A 125 -8.04 1.20 -10.56
N LEU A 126 -9.16 0.56 -10.89
CA LEU A 126 -9.32 -0.89 -10.72
C LEU A 126 -8.44 -1.70 -11.70
N ARG A 127 -7.98 -1.09 -12.78
CA ARG A 127 -7.09 -1.72 -13.78
C ARG A 127 -5.84 -0.91 -13.98
N SER A 128 -4.75 -1.60 -14.29
CA SER A 128 -3.43 -1.00 -14.57
C SER A 128 -2.83 -0.25 -13.39
N ARG A 129 -3.21 -0.62 -12.17
CA ARG A 129 -2.60 -0.11 -10.95
C ARG A 129 -1.40 -0.98 -10.55
N GLU A 130 -0.41 -0.39 -9.92
CA GLU A 130 0.78 -1.07 -9.44
C GLU A 130 0.45 -2.05 -8.32
N PHE A 131 1.23 -3.12 -8.21
CA PHE A 131 1.09 -4.07 -7.12
C PHE A 131 1.90 -3.62 -5.91
N ILE A 132 1.23 -3.38 -4.78
CA ILE A 132 1.86 -3.03 -3.51
C ILE A 132 1.22 -3.92 -2.45
N PHE A 133 1.96 -4.92 -1.97
CA PHE A 133 1.42 -5.90 -1.03
C PHE A 133 0.86 -5.20 0.22
N GLY A 134 -0.34 -5.62 0.66
CA GLY A 134 -1.03 -5.07 1.82
C GLY A 134 -1.68 -3.70 1.62
N LYS A 135 -1.23 -2.91 0.63
CA LYS A 135 -1.79 -1.58 0.30
C LYS A 135 -2.61 -1.62 -0.99
N GLN A 136 -2.13 -2.33 -2.02
CA GLN A 136 -2.75 -2.39 -3.36
C GLN A 136 -2.46 -3.76 -4.01
N ASP A 137 -3.02 -4.81 -3.43
CA ASP A 137 -2.87 -6.20 -3.85
C ASP A 137 -4.18 -6.81 -4.38
N CYS A 138 -4.20 -8.13 -4.58
CA CYS A 138 -5.39 -8.82 -5.08
C CYS A 138 -6.60 -8.70 -4.13
N TYR A 139 -6.39 -8.68 -2.81
CA TYR A 139 -7.51 -8.53 -1.87
C TYR A 139 -8.00 -7.08 -1.78
N THR A 140 -7.10 -6.10 -1.78
CA THR A 140 -7.52 -4.68 -1.84
C THR A 140 -8.24 -4.35 -3.14
N LEU A 141 -7.90 -5.02 -4.26
CA LEU A 141 -8.68 -4.91 -5.50
C LEU A 141 -10.11 -5.42 -5.31
N VAL A 142 -10.30 -6.52 -4.59
CA VAL A 142 -11.63 -7.03 -4.24
C VAL A 142 -12.38 -6.03 -3.36
N GLN A 143 -11.75 -5.49 -2.32
CA GLN A 143 -12.35 -4.48 -1.44
C GLN A 143 -12.79 -3.24 -2.23
N ASP A 144 -11.93 -2.72 -3.10
CA ASP A 144 -12.22 -1.55 -3.92
C ASP A 144 -13.35 -1.79 -4.92
N TYR A 145 -13.35 -2.95 -5.59
CA TYR A 145 -14.43 -3.32 -6.50
C TYR A 145 -15.78 -3.39 -5.77
N TYR A 146 -15.80 -4.07 -4.62
CA TYR A 146 -17.01 -4.21 -3.83
C TYR A 146 -17.53 -2.84 -3.34
N LYS A 147 -16.64 -1.98 -2.87
CA LYS A 147 -16.99 -0.64 -2.41
C LYS A 147 -17.54 0.22 -3.55
N ARG A 148 -16.86 0.24 -4.71
CA ARG A 148 -17.17 1.15 -5.82
C ARG A 148 -18.32 0.67 -6.71
N GLU A 149 -18.32 -0.61 -7.05
CA GLU A 149 -19.27 -1.15 -8.00
C GLU A 149 -20.53 -1.73 -7.34
N LEU A 150 -20.41 -2.21 -6.10
CA LEU A 150 -21.50 -2.87 -5.39
C LEU A 150 -21.97 -2.10 -4.14
N GLY A 151 -21.28 -1.06 -3.71
CA GLY A 151 -21.61 -0.28 -2.50
C GLY A 151 -21.41 -1.05 -1.19
N ILE A 152 -20.60 -2.12 -1.20
CA ILE A 152 -20.36 -3.01 -0.07
C ILE A 152 -18.95 -2.80 0.45
N VAL A 153 -18.82 -2.48 1.75
CA VAL A 153 -17.52 -2.41 2.42
C VAL A 153 -17.18 -3.78 2.99
N LEU A 154 -16.09 -4.36 2.52
CA LEU A 154 -15.56 -5.62 3.04
C LEU A 154 -14.59 -5.35 4.20
N PRO A 155 -14.50 -6.27 5.19
CA PRO A 155 -13.52 -6.16 6.26
C PRO A 155 -12.10 -6.26 5.70
N ASP A 156 -11.15 -5.63 6.37
CA ASP A 156 -9.74 -5.87 6.13
C ASP A 156 -9.22 -6.98 7.04
N PHE A 157 -8.20 -7.68 6.55
CA PHE A 157 -7.53 -8.75 7.29
C PHE A 157 -6.03 -8.52 7.24
N GLU A 158 -5.40 -8.54 8.42
CA GLU A 158 -3.95 -8.47 8.50
C GLU A 158 -3.33 -9.62 7.70
N ARG A 159 -2.38 -9.27 6.85
CA ARG A 159 -1.64 -10.22 6.01
C ARG A 159 -0.21 -9.76 5.84
N LYS A 160 0.71 -10.70 5.98
CA LYS A 160 2.13 -10.47 5.71
C LYS A 160 2.48 -11.01 4.34
N ASP A 161 3.41 -10.35 3.66
CA ASP A 161 3.85 -10.80 2.34
C ASP A 161 4.23 -12.28 2.36
N LYS A 162 3.86 -12.99 1.29
CA LYS A 162 4.08 -14.43 1.13
C LYS A 162 3.53 -15.29 2.28
N PHE A 163 2.37 -14.90 2.85
CA PHE A 163 1.70 -15.64 3.92
C PHE A 163 1.53 -17.13 3.60
N TRP A 164 1.31 -17.47 2.33
CA TRP A 164 1.16 -18.84 1.85
C TRP A 164 2.45 -19.68 1.98
N GLU A 165 3.64 -19.07 1.95
CA GLU A 165 4.90 -19.77 2.21
C GLU A 165 5.07 -20.16 3.68
N ARG A 166 4.33 -19.51 4.58
CA ARG A 166 4.27 -19.83 6.01
C ARG A 166 3.14 -20.81 6.36
N GLY A 167 2.37 -21.26 5.37
CA GLY A 167 1.27 -22.19 5.61
C GLY A 167 -0.01 -21.52 6.08
N GLU A 168 -0.12 -20.19 6.00
CA GLU A 168 -1.30 -19.44 6.42
C GLU A 168 -2.35 -19.45 5.30
N ASP A 169 -3.55 -20.04 5.54
CA ASP A 169 -4.63 -20.12 4.53
C ASP A 169 -5.68 -19.01 4.75
N LEU A 170 -5.20 -17.76 4.65
CA LEU A 170 -5.96 -16.57 5.02
C LEU A 170 -7.28 -16.41 4.25
N TYR A 171 -7.32 -16.79 2.98
CA TYR A 171 -8.55 -16.74 2.20
C TYR A 171 -9.61 -17.72 2.72
N MET A 172 -9.22 -18.98 2.91
CA MET A 172 -10.16 -20.02 3.34
C MET A 172 -10.61 -19.81 4.79
N GLU A 173 -9.74 -19.27 5.64
CA GLU A 173 -10.07 -18.96 7.04
C GLU A 173 -11.01 -17.76 7.22
N ASN A 174 -11.04 -16.85 6.25
CA ASN A 174 -11.69 -15.55 6.42
C ASN A 174 -12.85 -15.26 5.47
N PHE A 175 -13.02 -15.98 4.35
CA PHE A 175 -14.10 -15.66 3.40
C PHE A 175 -15.50 -15.75 4.04
N ALA A 176 -15.74 -16.73 4.89
CA ALA A 176 -17.01 -16.85 5.60
C ALA A 176 -17.24 -15.71 6.60
N LYS A 177 -16.18 -15.26 7.30
CA LYS A 177 -16.24 -14.10 8.21
C LYS A 177 -16.51 -12.80 7.45
N ALA A 178 -16.05 -12.70 6.22
CA ALA A 178 -16.35 -11.60 5.31
C ALA A 178 -17.77 -11.71 4.71
N GLY A 179 -18.54 -12.73 5.06
CA GLY A 179 -19.92 -12.94 4.62
C GLY A 179 -20.04 -13.53 3.22
N PHE A 180 -19.08 -14.36 2.82
CA PHE A 180 -19.16 -15.15 1.58
C PHE A 180 -19.56 -16.59 1.86
N VAL A 181 -20.15 -17.21 0.87
CA VAL A 181 -20.48 -18.65 0.84
C VAL A 181 -19.88 -19.27 -0.42
N GLU A 182 -19.54 -20.54 -0.31
CA GLU A 182 -19.05 -21.31 -1.46
C GLU A 182 -20.19 -21.54 -2.48
N ILE A 183 -19.86 -21.47 -3.77
CA ILE A 183 -20.74 -21.74 -4.89
C ILE A 183 -20.05 -22.69 -5.88
N THR A 184 -20.83 -23.35 -6.71
CA THR A 184 -20.32 -24.35 -7.67
C THR A 184 -19.56 -23.70 -8.83
N GLN A 185 -20.06 -22.55 -9.32
CA GLN A 185 -19.46 -21.78 -10.42
C GLN A 185 -19.88 -20.32 -10.33
N PRO A 186 -19.07 -19.37 -10.81
CA PRO A 186 -19.44 -17.98 -10.84
C PRO A 186 -20.52 -17.71 -11.89
N SER A 187 -21.45 -16.84 -11.59
CA SER A 187 -22.57 -16.49 -12.49
C SER A 187 -22.99 -15.02 -12.37
N GLU A 188 -22.66 -14.36 -11.29
CA GLU A 188 -23.00 -12.95 -11.05
C GLU A 188 -21.73 -12.09 -10.98
N PRO A 189 -21.77 -10.84 -11.50
CA PRO A 189 -20.67 -9.92 -11.30
C PRO A 189 -20.34 -9.76 -9.81
N GLY A 190 -19.07 -9.86 -9.47
CA GLY A 190 -18.62 -9.81 -8.09
C GLY A 190 -18.42 -11.18 -7.43
N ASP A 191 -18.86 -12.30 -8.03
CA ASP A 191 -18.43 -13.61 -7.55
C ASP A 191 -16.90 -13.68 -7.55
N LEU A 192 -16.32 -14.28 -6.53
CA LEU A 192 -14.87 -14.37 -6.42
C LEU A 192 -14.36 -15.75 -6.83
N ILE A 193 -13.23 -15.74 -7.49
CA ILE A 193 -12.48 -16.90 -7.93
C ILE A 193 -11.23 -16.99 -7.07
N LEU A 194 -11.18 -17.95 -6.16
CA LEU A 194 -10.01 -18.13 -5.28
C LEU A 194 -9.08 -19.18 -5.87
N MET A 195 -7.82 -18.80 -6.01
CA MET A 195 -6.81 -19.57 -6.74
C MET A 195 -5.57 -19.80 -5.87
N ALA A 196 -4.91 -20.92 -6.09
CA ALA A 196 -3.61 -21.25 -5.53
C ALA A 196 -2.55 -21.18 -6.64
N ILE A 197 -1.85 -20.08 -6.75
CA ILE A 197 -0.89 -19.81 -7.82
C ILE A 197 0.52 -20.19 -7.36
N ARG A 198 1.10 -21.23 -7.97
CA ARG A 198 2.42 -21.79 -7.58
C ARG A 198 2.50 -22.08 -6.08
N SER A 199 1.39 -22.52 -5.50
CA SER A 199 1.22 -22.80 -4.08
C SER A 199 0.14 -23.85 -3.89
N ASP A 200 0.19 -24.60 -2.80
CA ASP A 200 -0.90 -25.48 -2.38
C ASP A 200 -2.00 -24.73 -1.62
N ILE A 201 -1.66 -23.51 -1.14
CA ILE A 201 -2.54 -22.64 -0.37
C ILE A 201 -3.12 -21.55 -1.27
N VAL A 202 -4.38 -21.19 -1.05
CA VAL A 202 -5.04 -20.10 -1.77
C VAL A 202 -4.35 -18.78 -1.46
N ASN A 203 -3.77 -18.16 -2.49
CA ASN A 203 -2.99 -16.94 -2.37
C ASN A 203 -3.40 -15.84 -3.35
N HIS A 204 -4.43 -16.08 -4.15
CA HIS A 204 -4.89 -15.13 -5.16
C HIS A 204 -6.41 -15.13 -5.30
N ALA A 205 -6.97 -13.94 -5.56
CA ALA A 205 -8.39 -13.76 -5.83
C ALA A 205 -8.60 -13.02 -7.15
N GLY A 206 -9.54 -13.50 -7.94
CA GLY A 206 -10.10 -12.82 -9.11
C GLY A 206 -11.57 -12.52 -8.90
N ILE A 207 -12.07 -11.45 -9.52
CA ILE A 207 -13.45 -11.01 -9.49
C ILE A 207 -14.11 -11.36 -10.82
N TRP A 208 -15.18 -12.15 -10.80
CA TRP A 208 -15.94 -12.48 -11.97
C TRP A 208 -16.72 -11.26 -12.49
N LEU A 209 -16.59 -10.95 -13.78
CA LEU A 209 -17.25 -9.80 -14.40
C LEU A 209 -18.50 -10.17 -15.23
N ALA A 210 -18.78 -11.46 -15.38
CA ALA A 210 -19.86 -12.03 -16.21
C ALA A 210 -19.79 -11.69 -17.72
N GLU A 211 -19.07 -10.65 -18.12
CA GLU A 211 -18.89 -10.30 -19.53
C GLU A 211 -17.81 -11.15 -20.17
N LYS A 212 -18.17 -11.96 -21.18
CA LYS A 212 -17.22 -12.76 -21.98
C LYS A 212 -16.29 -13.63 -21.11
N ASP A 213 -16.83 -14.21 -20.04
CA ASP A 213 -16.08 -15.01 -19.10
C ASP A 213 -14.80 -14.34 -18.60
N ALA A 214 -14.89 -13.03 -18.35
CA ALA A 214 -13.75 -12.26 -17.90
C ALA A 214 -13.68 -12.17 -16.38
N MET A 215 -12.46 -12.12 -15.87
CA MET A 215 -12.18 -11.75 -14.48
C MET A 215 -11.32 -10.51 -14.41
N LEU A 216 -11.50 -9.74 -13.35
CA LEU A 216 -10.63 -8.67 -12.93
C LEU A 216 -9.76 -9.20 -11.79
N HIS A 217 -8.45 -9.06 -11.89
CA HIS A 217 -7.54 -9.54 -10.86
C HIS A 217 -6.25 -8.72 -10.83
N HIS A 218 -5.48 -8.91 -9.76
CA HIS A 218 -4.22 -8.24 -9.55
C HIS A 218 -3.12 -9.28 -9.29
N PRO A 219 -2.44 -9.77 -10.36
CA PRO A 219 -1.37 -10.74 -10.20
C PRO A 219 -0.23 -10.20 -9.35
N TYR A 220 0.42 -11.08 -8.59
CA TYR A 220 1.54 -10.72 -7.73
C TYR A 220 2.66 -10.06 -8.53
N GLU A 221 3.13 -8.88 -8.09
CA GLU A 221 4.16 -8.05 -8.75
C GLU A 221 3.85 -7.62 -10.21
N HIS A 222 2.57 -7.63 -10.61
CA HIS A 222 2.14 -7.17 -11.94
C HIS A 222 1.04 -6.13 -11.80
N LEU A 223 0.74 -5.44 -12.90
CA LEU A 223 -0.40 -4.51 -12.92
C LEU A 223 -1.72 -5.28 -12.85
N SER A 224 -2.72 -4.67 -12.19
CA SER A 224 -4.07 -5.22 -12.19
C SER A 224 -4.64 -5.22 -13.61
N GLU A 225 -5.33 -6.29 -13.98
CA GLU A 225 -5.83 -6.47 -15.34
C GLU A 225 -7.20 -7.15 -15.41
N ARG A 226 -7.85 -6.96 -16.55
CA ARG A 226 -8.98 -7.77 -16.98
C ARG A 226 -8.48 -8.80 -17.96
N THR A 227 -8.71 -10.08 -17.66
CA THR A 227 -8.34 -11.19 -18.52
C THR A 227 -9.52 -12.15 -18.69
N VAL A 228 -9.46 -13.01 -19.71
CA VAL A 228 -10.44 -14.08 -19.88
C VAL A 228 -10.15 -15.17 -18.86
N TYR A 229 -11.16 -15.60 -18.11
CA TYR A 229 -11.04 -16.71 -17.19
C TYR A 229 -11.01 -18.04 -17.96
N GLY A 230 -10.01 -18.87 -17.70
CA GLY A 230 -9.84 -20.17 -18.34
C GLY A 230 -8.38 -20.61 -18.30
N GLY A 231 -8.09 -21.78 -18.88
CA GLY A 231 -6.73 -22.31 -18.96
C GLY A 231 -6.00 -22.29 -17.63
N TYR A 232 -4.87 -21.63 -17.57
CA TYR A 232 -4.02 -21.51 -16.38
C TYR A 232 -4.79 -21.06 -15.12
N TRP A 233 -5.68 -20.11 -15.26
CA TRP A 233 -6.45 -19.59 -14.11
C TRP A 233 -7.46 -20.63 -13.59
N ALA A 234 -8.15 -21.31 -14.51
CA ALA A 234 -9.11 -22.36 -14.14
C ALA A 234 -8.41 -23.60 -13.53
N GLU A 235 -7.24 -23.98 -14.02
CA GLU A 235 -6.44 -25.11 -13.49
C GLU A 235 -5.97 -24.84 -12.04
N ASN A 236 -5.73 -23.58 -11.69
CA ASN A 236 -5.29 -23.17 -10.36
C ASN A 236 -6.45 -22.76 -9.44
N THR A 237 -7.68 -22.74 -9.91
CA THR A 237 -8.86 -22.42 -9.09
C THR A 237 -9.11 -23.53 -8.06
N ARG A 238 -9.42 -23.12 -6.82
CA ARG A 238 -9.76 -24.01 -5.72
C ARG A 238 -11.23 -23.92 -5.34
N VAL A 239 -11.76 -22.71 -5.29
CA VAL A 239 -13.15 -22.49 -4.88
C VAL A 239 -13.69 -21.19 -5.49
N PHE A 240 -14.99 -21.19 -5.75
CA PHE A 240 -15.73 -19.98 -6.08
C PHE A 240 -16.57 -19.57 -4.88
N ILE A 241 -16.63 -18.29 -4.60
CA ILE A 241 -17.41 -17.78 -3.47
C ILE A 241 -18.27 -16.59 -3.88
N ARG A 242 -19.42 -16.44 -3.24
CA ARG A 242 -20.38 -15.34 -3.43
C ARG A 242 -20.67 -14.64 -2.13
N LYS A 243 -20.74 -13.31 -2.17
CA LYS A 243 -21.18 -12.49 -1.05
C LYS A 243 -22.67 -12.71 -0.80
N VAL A 244 -23.00 -13.08 0.43
CA VAL A 244 -24.41 -13.16 0.86
C VAL A 244 -24.95 -11.75 1.06
N LYS A 245 -26.15 -11.51 0.55
CA LYS A 245 -26.86 -10.22 0.66
C LYS A 245 -27.43 -10.02 2.06
#